data_1489b53a30653484777fe3729899d75a
#
_entry.id   1489b53a30653484777fe3729899d75a
#
_cell.length_a   1.000
_cell.length_b   1.000
_cell.length_c   1.000
_cell.angle_alpha   90.00
_cell.angle_beta   90.00
_cell.angle_gamma   90.00
#
_symmetry.space_group_name_H-M   'P 1'
#
loop_
_entity.id
_entity.type
_entity.pdbx_description
1 polymer ?
#
loop_
_entity_poly.entity_id
_entity_poly.type
_entity_poly.pdbx_seq_one_letter_code
_entity_poly.pdbx_strand_id
1 'polypeptide(L)'
;LYDQNLIEQARASMSQSQYDREFGAVFTDDSSGYFKVSTMAGCTVEDGENPCVETKGEAGAKYILAFDPSWSQTESSDDFAIQILKLNEEQQRATLVHSYALAGTSLKHHIKYFLYCLEHFNIIAVCGDYNGGVQFLQACNESELFKQKKIKLKQVEVPFDKPEEYQANLRSFKNE
;
A
#
# COMPACT_ATOMS: atom_id res chain seq x y z
N LEU A 1 -9.06 -36.36 5.99
CA LEU A 1 -7.93 -36.88 6.79
C LEU A 1 -6.66 -36.40 6.11
N TYR A 2 -5.87 -35.58 6.77
CA TYR A 2 -4.56 -35.16 6.27
C TYR A 2 -3.61 -36.35 6.25
N ASP A 3 -2.74 -36.41 5.23
CA ASP A 3 -1.69 -37.43 5.14
C ASP A 3 -0.67 -37.20 6.29
N GLN A 4 -0.50 -38.21 7.12
CA GLN A 4 0.42 -38.15 8.27
C GLN A 4 1.87 -37.86 7.83
N ASN A 5 2.27 -38.32 6.65
CA ASN A 5 3.59 -38.03 6.10
C ASN A 5 3.82 -36.54 5.81
N LEU A 6 2.78 -35.83 5.34
CA LEU A 6 2.86 -34.37 5.12
C LEU A 6 3.01 -33.63 6.43
N ILE A 7 2.30 -34.06 7.48
CA ILE A 7 2.40 -33.45 8.82
C ILE A 7 3.80 -33.67 9.41
N GLU A 8 4.36 -34.86 9.28
CA GLU A 8 5.73 -35.16 9.75
C GLU A 8 6.80 -34.38 8.97
N GLN A 9 6.66 -34.25 7.65
CA GLN A 9 7.55 -33.44 6.82
C GLN A 9 7.48 -31.96 7.19
N ALA A 10 6.28 -31.42 7.39
CA ALA A 10 6.10 -30.05 7.84
C ALA A 10 6.77 -29.82 9.20
N ARG A 11 6.58 -30.75 10.15
CA ARG A 11 7.21 -30.69 11.48
C ARG A 11 8.74 -30.75 11.43
N ALA A 12 9.31 -31.49 10.48
CA ALA A 12 10.76 -31.59 10.31
C ALA A 12 11.37 -30.37 9.61
N SER A 13 10.60 -29.65 8.77
CA SER A 13 11.08 -28.55 7.93
C SER A 13 10.82 -27.15 8.49
N MET A 14 9.92 -27.01 9.47
CA MET A 14 9.53 -25.74 10.07
C MET A 14 10.09 -25.58 11.48
N SER A 15 10.22 -24.31 11.92
CA SER A 15 10.44 -24.05 13.35
C SER A 15 9.22 -24.48 14.17
N GLN A 16 9.40 -24.80 15.45
CA GLN A 16 8.29 -25.23 16.32
C GLN A 16 7.18 -24.15 16.36
N SER A 17 7.53 -22.86 16.43
CA SER A 17 6.54 -21.78 16.44
C SER A 17 5.75 -21.62 15.13
N GLN A 18 6.37 -21.92 13.99
CA GLN A 18 5.67 -21.98 12.71
C GLN A 18 4.72 -23.17 12.65
N TYR A 19 5.21 -24.35 13.08
CA TYR A 19 4.38 -25.56 13.11
C TYR A 19 3.17 -25.40 14.02
N ASP A 20 3.34 -24.87 15.22
CA ASP A 20 2.26 -24.64 16.18
C ASP A 20 1.20 -23.68 15.64
N ARG A 21 1.62 -22.67 14.88
CA ARG A 21 0.73 -21.71 14.25
C ARG A 21 -0.06 -22.31 13.09
N GLU A 22 0.61 -23.02 12.19
CA GLU A 22 -0.01 -23.53 10.95
C GLU A 22 -0.82 -24.81 11.16
N PHE A 23 -0.34 -25.70 12.04
CA PHE A 23 -0.94 -27.01 12.27
C PHE A 23 -1.56 -27.18 13.65
N GLY A 24 -1.04 -26.46 14.65
CA GLY A 24 -1.53 -26.53 16.03
C GLY A 24 -2.62 -25.51 16.36
N ALA A 25 -2.90 -24.57 15.48
CA ALA A 25 -3.80 -23.43 15.72
C ALA A 25 -3.49 -22.70 17.05
N VAL A 26 -2.20 -22.71 17.42
CA VAL A 26 -1.73 -22.01 18.63
C VAL A 26 -1.53 -20.54 18.28
N PHE A 27 -2.33 -19.69 18.87
CA PHE A 27 -2.10 -18.26 18.79
C PHE A 27 -0.82 -17.91 19.54
N THR A 28 0.15 -17.32 18.83
CA THR A 28 1.38 -16.86 19.45
C THR A 28 1.08 -15.68 20.36
N ASP A 29 1.60 -15.74 21.59
CA ASP A 29 1.55 -14.60 22.49
C ASP A 29 2.43 -13.44 21.98
N ASP A 30 2.37 -12.30 22.67
CA ASP A 30 3.05 -11.05 22.33
C ASP A 30 4.57 -11.19 22.10
N SER A 31 5.17 -12.28 22.56
CA SER A 31 6.62 -12.51 22.55
C SER A 31 7.16 -13.04 21.22
N SER A 32 6.32 -13.64 20.38
CA SER A 32 6.71 -14.36 19.15
C SER A 32 6.21 -13.77 17.84
N GLY A 33 5.35 -12.73 17.88
CA GLY A 33 4.90 -12.00 16.70
C GLY A 33 5.99 -11.11 16.11
N TYR A 34 6.02 -10.93 14.79
CA TYR A 34 6.91 -9.98 14.12
C TYR A 34 6.68 -8.55 14.66
N PHE A 35 5.41 -8.20 14.89
CA PHE A 35 5.01 -6.99 15.60
C PHE A 35 4.40 -7.38 16.95
N LYS A 36 5.01 -6.92 18.05
CA LYS A 36 4.46 -7.12 19.38
C LYS A 36 3.19 -6.29 19.56
N VAL A 37 2.14 -6.87 20.13
CA VAL A 37 0.87 -6.16 20.41
C VAL A 37 1.11 -4.94 21.30
N SER A 38 1.99 -5.06 22.30
CA SER A 38 2.40 -3.94 23.16
C SER A 38 3.06 -2.78 22.38
N THR A 39 3.87 -3.10 21.36
CA THR A 39 4.45 -2.08 20.48
C THR A 39 3.38 -1.45 19.59
N MET A 40 2.47 -2.25 19.03
CA MET A 40 1.37 -1.75 18.22
C MET A 40 0.41 -0.86 19.04
N ALA A 41 0.10 -1.25 20.26
CA ALA A 41 -0.72 -0.44 21.17
C ALA A 41 -0.10 0.94 21.45
N GLY A 42 1.23 1.02 21.56
CA GLY A 42 1.96 2.28 21.69
C GLY A 42 2.03 3.14 20.41
N CYS A 43 1.60 2.60 19.26
CA CYS A 43 1.52 3.31 17.98
C CYS A 43 0.10 3.76 17.62
N THR A 44 -0.90 3.40 18.43
CA THR A 44 -2.30 3.81 18.24
C THR A 44 -2.57 5.13 18.94
N VAL A 45 -3.45 5.93 18.36
CA VAL A 45 -3.94 7.19 18.96
C VAL A 45 -5.03 6.85 19.96
N GLU A 46 -5.02 7.44 21.15
CA GLU A 46 -6.08 7.27 22.14
C GLU A 46 -7.35 8.02 21.72
N ASP A 47 -8.50 7.59 22.26
CA ASP A 47 -9.77 8.27 22.05
C ASP A 47 -9.68 9.74 22.50
N GLY A 48 -9.93 10.67 21.55
CA GLY A 48 -9.83 12.13 21.80
C GLY A 48 -8.50 12.76 21.39
N GLU A 49 -7.46 11.99 21.04
CA GLU A 49 -6.29 12.52 20.36
C GLU A 49 -6.63 12.83 18.91
N ASN A 50 -6.07 13.91 18.39
CA ASN A 50 -6.28 14.31 17.00
C ASN A 50 -5.29 13.57 16.09
N PRO A 51 -5.72 12.57 15.31
CA PRO A 51 -4.83 11.93 14.34
C PRO A 51 -4.39 12.98 13.31
N CYS A 52 -3.16 12.83 12.80
CA CYS A 52 -2.61 13.69 11.73
C CYS A 52 -3.30 13.40 10.37
N VAL A 53 -4.63 13.52 10.32
CA VAL A 53 -5.42 13.27 9.09
C VAL A 53 -5.56 14.55 8.29
N GLU A 54 -5.09 14.52 7.06
CA GLU A 54 -5.24 15.61 6.12
C GLU A 54 -6.22 15.22 5.00
N THR A 55 -7.19 16.08 4.70
CA THR A 55 -8.09 15.93 3.54
C THR A 55 -7.53 16.64 2.31
N LYS A 56 -6.63 17.57 2.51
CA LYS A 56 -5.84 18.27 1.47
C LYS A 56 -4.47 18.63 2.04
N GLY A 57 -3.50 18.71 1.15
CA GLY A 57 -2.12 19.03 1.53
C GLY A 57 -1.96 20.47 2.02
N GLU A 58 -0.98 20.68 2.88
CA GLU A 58 -0.54 22.00 3.34
C GLU A 58 0.30 22.70 2.28
N ALA A 59 0.25 24.02 2.27
CA ALA A 59 1.05 24.84 1.35
C ALA A 59 2.54 24.64 1.60
N GLY A 60 3.29 24.31 0.54
CA GLY A 60 4.74 24.11 0.61
C GLY A 60 5.17 22.71 1.10
N ALA A 61 4.27 21.90 1.65
CA ALA A 61 4.60 20.54 2.04
C ALA A 61 4.74 19.63 0.80
N LYS A 62 5.53 18.56 0.93
CA LYS A 62 5.76 17.55 -0.09
C LYS A 62 5.18 16.22 0.36
N TYR A 63 4.58 15.48 -0.56
CA TYR A 63 3.90 14.24 -0.28
C TYR A 63 4.31 13.12 -1.24
N ILE A 64 4.28 11.89 -0.72
CA ILE A 64 4.38 10.66 -1.51
C ILE A 64 3.02 9.97 -1.47
N LEU A 65 2.52 9.54 -2.61
CA LEU A 65 1.34 8.72 -2.73
C LEU A 65 1.74 7.28 -3.05
N ALA A 66 1.33 6.34 -2.21
CA ALA A 66 1.41 4.92 -2.48
C ALA A 66 0.02 4.36 -2.74
N PHE A 67 -0.10 3.39 -3.64
CA PHE A 67 -1.36 2.73 -3.94
C PHE A 67 -1.17 1.23 -4.18
N ASP A 68 -2.18 0.47 -3.81
CA ASP A 68 -2.30 -0.98 -4.03
C ASP A 68 -3.61 -1.24 -4.78
N PRO A 69 -3.55 -1.64 -6.06
CA PRO A 69 -4.74 -1.78 -6.87
C PRO A 69 -5.41 -3.13 -6.67
N SER A 70 -6.69 -3.12 -6.36
CA SER A 70 -7.59 -4.28 -6.45
C SER A 70 -8.66 -4.02 -7.51
N TRP A 71 -8.92 -5.01 -8.35
CA TRP A 71 -9.80 -4.88 -9.52
C TRP A 71 -11.17 -5.53 -9.33
N SER A 72 -11.35 -6.23 -8.24
CA SER A 72 -12.60 -6.96 -8.01
C SER A 72 -13.71 -6.00 -7.61
N GLN A 73 -14.89 -6.22 -8.18
CA GLN A 73 -16.11 -5.47 -7.85
C GLN A 73 -16.95 -6.19 -6.79
N THR A 74 -16.43 -7.25 -6.17
CA THR A 74 -17.14 -7.97 -5.11
C THR A 74 -16.78 -7.40 -3.75
N GLU A 75 -17.76 -7.26 -2.85
CA GLU A 75 -17.54 -6.74 -1.49
C GLU A 75 -16.59 -7.61 -0.64
N SER A 76 -16.40 -8.87 -1.03
CA SER A 76 -15.49 -9.82 -0.36
C SER A 76 -14.07 -9.82 -0.94
N SER A 77 -13.76 -8.93 -1.87
CA SER A 77 -12.42 -8.82 -2.45
C SER A 77 -11.50 -7.94 -1.60
N ASP A 78 -10.20 -7.99 -1.92
CA ASP A 78 -9.24 -7.05 -1.37
C ASP A 78 -9.59 -5.61 -1.73
N ASP A 79 -9.31 -4.69 -0.83
CA ASP A 79 -9.52 -3.27 -1.03
C ASP A 79 -8.53 -2.70 -2.06
N PHE A 80 -9.02 -1.78 -2.88
CA PHE A 80 -8.15 -0.82 -3.52
C PHE A 80 -7.70 0.20 -2.48
N ALA A 81 -6.40 0.36 -2.27
CA ALA A 81 -5.88 1.23 -1.22
C ALA A 81 -5.04 2.39 -1.78
N ILE A 82 -5.13 3.56 -1.13
CA ILE A 82 -4.25 4.71 -1.32
C ILE A 82 -3.77 5.19 0.05
N GLN A 83 -2.47 5.45 0.15
CA GLN A 83 -1.83 6.01 1.33
C GLN A 83 -1.03 7.26 0.92
N ILE A 84 -1.16 8.36 1.67
CA ILE A 84 -0.38 9.57 1.43
C ILE A 84 0.48 9.87 2.64
N LEU A 85 1.78 9.98 2.39
CA LEU A 85 2.81 10.29 3.37
C LEU A 85 3.28 11.73 3.19
N LYS A 86 3.21 12.53 4.24
CA LYS A 86 3.82 13.86 4.32
C LYS A 86 5.28 13.72 4.68
N LEU A 87 6.15 14.37 3.92
CA LEU A 87 7.59 14.35 4.14
C LEU A 87 8.02 15.50 5.08
N ASN A 88 8.79 15.16 6.09
CA ASN A 88 9.54 16.10 6.88
C ASN A 88 11.04 15.87 6.63
N GLU A 89 11.63 16.69 5.75
CA GLU A 89 13.03 16.55 5.32
C GLU A 89 13.99 16.87 6.47
N GLU A 90 13.66 17.82 7.34
CA GLU A 90 14.51 18.22 8.47
C GLU A 90 14.63 17.09 9.51
N GLN A 91 13.53 16.40 9.77
CA GLN A 91 13.49 15.29 10.72
C GLN A 91 13.79 13.94 10.08
N GLN A 92 13.97 13.88 8.75
CA GLN A 92 14.10 12.64 7.98
C GLN A 92 12.96 11.63 8.28
N ARG A 93 11.74 12.14 8.36
CA ARG A 93 10.54 11.38 8.71
C ARG A 93 9.46 11.51 7.64
N ALA A 94 8.64 10.49 7.55
CA ALA A 94 7.41 10.51 6.78
C ALA A 94 6.25 10.18 7.72
N THR A 95 5.18 10.96 7.66
CA THR A 95 3.98 10.77 8.47
C THR A 95 2.82 10.38 7.54
N LEU A 96 2.12 9.29 7.85
CA LEU A 96 0.89 8.92 7.17
C LEU A 96 -0.19 9.95 7.54
N VAL A 97 -0.68 10.69 6.55
CA VAL A 97 -1.66 11.77 6.76
C VAL A 97 -2.98 11.52 6.05
N HIS A 98 -3.03 10.57 5.13
CA HIS A 98 -4.25 10.24 4.41
C HIS A 98 -4.27 8.76 4.06
N SER A 99 -5.41 8.12 4.29
CA SER A 99 -5.64 6.71 3.99
C SER A 99 -7.01 6.55 3.35
N TYR A 100 -7.05 5.79 2.28
CA TYR A 100 -8.26 5.38 1.58
C TYR A 100 -8.16 3.89 1.29
N ALA A 101 -9.20 3.15 1.62
CA ALA A 101 -9.33 1.73 1.27
C ALA A 101 -10.80 1.44 0.95
N LEU A 102 -11.06 0.80 -0.18
CA LEU A 102 -12.43 0.51 -0.60
C LEU A 102 -12.47 -0.69 -1.56
N ALA A 103 -13.27 -1.71 -1.21
CA ALA A 103 -13.62 -2.82 -2.07
C ALA A 103 -14.93 -2.58 -2.83
N GLY A 104 -15.26 -3.47 -3.74
CA GLY A 104 -16.58 -3.57 -4.37
C GLY A 104 -17.00 -2.39 -5.25
N THR A 105 -16.07 -1.55 -5.70
CA THR A 105 -16.39 -0.38 -6.52
C THR A 105 -15.72 -0.40 -7.89
N SER A 106 -16.13 0.53 -8.76
CA SER A 106 -15.64 0.58 -10.14
C SER A 106 -14.24 1.21 -10.25
N LEU A 107 -13.46 0.73 -11.22
CA LEU A 107 -12.17 1.34 -11.59
C LEU A 107 -12.29 2.85 -11.84
N LYS A 108 -13.37 3.30 -12.45
CA LYS A 108 -13.64 4.73 -12.69
C LYS A 108 -13.72 5.53 -11.39
N HIS A 109 -14.27 4.94 -10.33
CA HIS A 109 -14.32 5.58 -9.01
C HIS A 109 -12.92 5.73 -8.43
N HIS A 110 -12.10 4.69 -8.48
CA HIS A 110 -10.71 4.75 -7.99
C HIS A 110 -9.87 5.75 -8.78
N ILE A 111 -9.99 5.79 -10.12
CA ILE A 111 -9.33 6.80 -10.97
C ILE A 111 -9.74 8.22 -10.57
N LYS A 112 -11.02 8.46 -10.31
CA LYS A 112 -11.51 9.77 -9.88
C LYS A 112 -10.92 10.17 -8.52
N TYR A 113 -10.87 9.23 -7.59
CA TYR A 113 -10.31 9.49 -6.26
C TYR A 113 -8.79 9.70 -6.29
N PHE A 114 -8.09 8.92 -7.10
CA PHE A 114 -6.66 9.10 -7.33
C PHE A 114 -6.35 10.48 -7.92
N LEU A 115 -7.13 10.93 -8.90
CA LEU A 115 -7.02 12.28 -9.45
C LEU A 115 -7.27 13.36 -8.38
N TYR A 116 -8.29 13.17 -7.53
CA TYR A 116 -8.53 14.06 -6.40
C TYR A 116 -7.29 14.20 -5.50
N CYS A 117 -6.65 13.09 -5.16
CA CYS A 117 -5.42 13.13 -4.36
C CYS A 117 -4.30 13.91 -5.05
N LEU A 118 -4.10 13.72 -6.37
CA LEU A 118 -3.09 14.46 -7.15
C LEU A 118 -3.37 15.97 -7.25
N GLU A 119 -4.63 16.37 -7.20
CA GLU A 119 -5.04 17.79 -7.27
C GLU A 119 -4.95 18.48 -5.91
N HIS A 120 -5.15 17.75 -4.81
CA HIS A 120 -5.26 18.35 -3.48
C HIS A 120 -3.99 18.22 -2.64
N PHE A 121 -3.05 17.35 -3.03
CA PHE A 121 -1.76 17.20 -2.37
C PHE A 121 -0.63 17.48 -3.35
N ASN A 122 0.42 18.15 -2.89
CA ASN A 122 1.63 18.34 -3.68
C ASN A 122 2.43 17.02 -3.75
N ILE A 123 1.91 16.06 -4.53
CA ILE A 123 2.51 14.73 -4.69
C ILE A 123 3.76 14.85 -5.55
N ILE A 124 4.92 14.54 -4.96
CA ILE A 124 6.21 14.54 -5.64
C ILE A 124 6.63 13.17 -6.17
N ALA A 125 6.07 12.10 -5.60
CA ALA A 125 6.30 10.73 -6.06
C ALA A 125 5.03 9.88 -5.91
N VAL A 126 4.85 8.94 -6.84
CA VAL A 126 3.79 7.95 -6.81
C VAL A 126 4.44 6.57 -6.81
N CYS A 127 4.02 5.72 -5.88
CA CYS A 127 4.48 4.34 -5.73
C CYS A 127 3.29 3.38 -5.85
N GLY A 128 3.47 2.26 -6.51
CA GLY A 128 2.44 1.22 -6.60
C GLY A 128 3.07 -0.14 -6.80
N ASP A 129 2.30 -1.20 -6.54
CA ASP A 129 2.73 -2.55 -6.86
C ASP A 129 2.82 -2.74 -8.39
N TYR A 130 3.75 -3.59 -8.83
CA TYR A 130 3.92 -3.88 -10.26
C TYR A 130 2.72 -4.59 -10.85
N ASN A 131 2.25 -5.62 -10.17
CA ASN A 131 1.12 -6.44 -10.60
C ASN A 131 -0.21 -5.68 -10.48
N GLY A 132 -0.53 -4.83 -11.39
CA GLY A 132 -1.74 -4.03 -11.36
C GLY A 132 -1.45 -2.53 -11.36
N GLY A 133 -0.35 -2.08 -10.75
CA GLY A 133 0.01 -0.66 -10.72
C GLY A 133 0.25 -0.08 -12.10
N VAL A 134 0.97 -0.79 -12.97
CA VAL A 134 1.21 -0.37 -14.36
C VAL A 134 -0.11 -0.22 -15.12
N GLN A 135 -1.00 -1.21 -15.02
CA GLN A 135 -2.30 -1.20 -15.67
C GLN A 135 -3.20 -0.08 -15.13
N PHE A 136 -3.15 0.17 -13.82
CA PHE A 136 -3.89 1.28 -13.22
C PHE A 136 -3.41 2.65 -13.73
N LEU A 137 -2.09 2.88 -13.74
CA LEU A 137 -1.52 4.13 -14.26
C LEU A 137 -1.82 4.32 -15.75
N GLN A 138 -1.80 3.24 -16.53
CA GLN A 138 -2.23 3.27 -17.91
C GLN A 138 -3.71 3.66 -18.03
N ALA A 139 -4.59 3.03 -17.28
CA ALA A 139 -6.01 3.35 -17.25
C ALA A 139 -6.27 4.81 -16.81
N CYS A 140 -5.50 5.33 -15.85
CA CYS A 140 -5.52 6.74 -15.50
C CYS A 140 -5.19 7.62 -16.71
N ASN A 141 -4.06 7.37 -17.39
CA ASN A 141 -3.61 8.16 -18.52
C ASN A 141 -4.59 8.13 -19.72
N GLU A 142 -5.28 6.99 -19.91
CA GLU A 142 -6.28 6.80 -20.96
C GLU A 142 -7.65 7.41 -20.61
N SER A 143 -7.91 7.70 -19.34
CA SER A 143 -9.19 8.26 -18.89
C SER A 143 -9.39 9.69 -19.37
N GLU A 144 -10.63 10.02 -19.72
CA GLU A 144 -11.01 11.40 -20.09
C GLU A 144 -10.75 12.41 -18.97
N LEU A 145 -10.83 11.98 -17.71
CA LEU A 145 -10.57 12.84 -16.55
C LEU A 145 -9.13 13.36 -16.55
N PHE A 146 -8.15 12.47 -16.77
CA PHE A 146 -6.73 12.83 -16.80
C PHE A 146 -6.38 13.64 -18.05
N LYS A 147 -6.96 13.27 -19.20
CA LYS A 147 -6.77 14.03 -20.46
C LYS A 147 -7.27 15.46 -20.35
N GLN A 148 -8.47 15.69 -19.79
CA GLN A 148 -9.04 17.03 -19.57
C GLN A 148 -8.17 17.87 -18.64
N LYS A 149 -7.57 17.28 -17.61
CA LYS A 149 -6.66 17.95 -16.66
C LYS A 149 -5.23 18.06 -17.19
N LYS A 150 -4.93 17.47 -18.34
CA LYS A 150 -3.58 17.41 -18.94
C LYS A 150 -2.53 16.79 -18.00
N ILE A 151 -2.97 15.87 -17.13
CA ILE A 151 -2.10 15.12 -16.24
C ILE A 151 -1.69 13.85 -16.97
N LYS A 152 -0.38 13.58 -17.01
CA LYS A 152 0.20 12.35 -17.53
C LYS A 152 1.14 11.75 -16.51
N LEU A 153 0.84 10.52 -16.12
CA LEU A 153 1.68 9.75 -15.21
C LEU A 153 2.72 8.97 -16.03
N LYS A 154 3.95 9.01 -15.60
CA LYS A 154 4.99 8.19 -16.20
C LYS A 154 4.79 6.73 -15.78
N GLN A 155 4.84 5.83 -16.73
CA GLN A 155 4.93 4.39 -16.50
C GLN A 155 6.39 3.99 -16.64
N VAL A 156 6.90 3.28 -15.64
CA VAL A 156 8.25 2.75 -15.69
C VAL A 156 8.17 1.30 -16.15
N GLU A 157 8.69 1.02 -17.34
CA GLU A 157 8.91 -0.35 -17.79
C GLU A 157 10.17 -0.87 -17.10
N VAL A 158 10.03 -1.95 -16.37
CA VAL A 158 11.15 -2.59 -15.69
C VAL A 158 11.38 -3.96 -16.34
N PRO A 159 12.61 -4.26 -16.78
CA PRO A 159 12.97 -5.59 -17.27
C PRO A 159 12.78 -6.62 -16.15
N PHE A 160 12.14 -7.75 -16.46
CA PHE A 160 11.89 -8.85 -15.53
C PHE A 160 13.14 -9.49 -14.95
N ASP A 161 14.27 -9.31 -15.60
CA ASP A 161 15.58 -9.86 -15.23
C ASP A 161 16.31 -9.04 -14.15
N LYS A 162 15.75 -7.89 -13.73
CA LYS A 162 16.37 -6.99 -12.75
C LYS A 162 15.39 -6.53 -11.66
N PRO A 163 14.90 -7.44 -10.81
CA PRO A 163 13.89 -7.12 -9.79
C PRO A 163 14.36 -6.08 -8.75
N GLU A 164 15.67 -5.91 -8.55
CA GLU A 164 16.21 -4.90 -7.63
C GLU A 164 16.14 -3.49 -8.21
N GLU A 165 16.42 -3.31 -9.49
CA GLU A 165 16.22 -2.04 -10.21
C GLU A 165 14.73 -1.65 -10.28
N TYR A 166 13.88 -2.65 -10.32
CA TYR A 166 12.44 -2.52 -10.32
C TYR A 166 11.92 -1.78 -9.07
N GLN A 167 12.29 -2.22 -7.87
CA GLN A 167 11.86 -1.57 -6.63
C GLN A 167 12.38 -0.12 -6.51
N ALA A 168 13.57 0.15 -7.01
CA ALA A 168 14.13 1.50 -7.03
C ALA A 168 13.37 2.41 -8.02
N ASN A 169 12.99 1.90 -9.19
CA ASN A 169 12.32 2.69 -10.23
C ASN A 169 10.85 2.96 -9.94
N LEU A 170 10.13 2.05 -9.29
CA LEU A 170 8.76 2.31 -8.82
C LEU A 170 8.70 3.45 -7.80
N ARG A 171 9.79 3.75 -7.10
CA ARG A 171 9.86 4.81 -6.10
C ARG A 171 10.04 6.22 -6.67
N SER A 172 10.35 6.36 -7.95
CA SER A 172 10.70 7.66 -8.54
C SER A 172 9.82 8.06 -9.73
N PHE A 173 8.52 8.01 -9.60
CA PHE A 173 7.58 8.34 -10.68
C PHE A 173 7.61 9.81 -11.15
N LYS A 174 8.28 10.71 -10.47
CA LYS A 174 8.27 12.16 -10.76
C LYS A 174 9.62 12.86 -10.78
N ASN A 175 10.73 12.18 -10.63
CA ASN A 175 12.05 12.84 -10.52
C ASN A 175 12.79 13.00 -11.83
N GLU A 176 12.09 13.34 -12.92
CA GLU A 176 12.72 13.87 -14.14
C GLU A 176 11.88 15.01 -14.73
#